data_d659c60934dc74ce0735fbab4672caa3
#
_entry.id   d659c60934dc74ce0735fbab4672caa3
#
_cell.length_a   1.000
_cell.length_b   1.000
_cell.length_c   1.000
_cell.angle_alpha   90.00
_cell.angle_beta   90.00
_cell.angle_gamma   90.00
#
_symmetry.space_group_name_H-M   'P 1'
#
loop_
_entity.id
_entity.type
_entity.pdbx_description
1 polymer ?
#
loop_
_entity_poly.entity_id
_entity_poly.type
_entity_poly.pdbx_seq_one_letter_code
_entity_poly.pdbx_strand_id
1 'polypeptide(L)'
;MKVLVIGGGIGGLSTTLALRRHGFDVDVVERDPAWGVYGVGIIQPGNALRALDSLGLAEACVESGAAIRGDRTWLADGETQIAAHDWPPLVPHLPPGNGLTRPKLHEILTSSTLASGADVRTGVTFSEIAPSDDHVDVAFTDEERRRYDLVVGADGLYSKVREHLFGPDLKPRYTGQVCWRYNLPRLEGLEEIWMFFGPDGSAGFVPLGQDLMYILTIETPIPEWRATIERDGAAAVYRRRLEPFAGPVAEVRDQITDDDAVVLRPIENIIVPAPWHRGRIVLVGDAAHGATPHCGQGAAQAIEDGIVLAEELARDVPVTEALDAFTARRYERCRAIVEGSEMVGKWEQDHSLPIDPDATRNAVIMTASAPI
;
A
#
# COMPACT_ATOMS: atom_id res chain seq x y z
N MET A 1 21.98 -10.58 15.26
CA MET A 1 20.57 -10.75 15.63
C MET A 1 19.86 -11.48 14.51
N LYS A 2 19.05 -12.50 14.86
CA LYS A 2 18.24 -13.26 13.91
C LYS A 2 16.77 -12.77 13.97
N VAL A 3 16.23 -12.36 12.83
CA VAL A 3 14.87 -11.76 12.73
C VAL A 3 13.98 -12.64 11.87
N LEU A 4 12.75 -12.87 12.32
CA LEU A 4 11.69 -13.45 11.49
C LEU A 4 10.79 -12.34 10.96
N VAL A 5 10.56 -12.31 9.65
CA VAL A 5 9.53 -11.48 9.00
C VAL A 5 8.37 -12.37 8.57
N ILE A 6 7.19 -12.10 9.09
CA ILE A 6 5.96 -12.83 8.75
C ILE A 6 5.17 -12.02 7.73
N GLY A 7 5.13 -12.49 6.49
CA GLY A 7 4.49 -11.87 5.33
C GLY A 7 5.49 -11.43 4.26
N GLY A 8 5.34 -11.98 3.06
CA GLY A 8 6.18 -11.73 1.88
C GLY A 8 5.61 -10.66 0.94
N GLY A 9 4.83 -9.70 1.47
CA GLY A 9 4.32 -8.55 0.73
C GLY A 9 5.31 -7.37 0.70
N ILE A 10 4.88 -6.23 0.16
CA ILE A 10 5.73 -5.03 -0.01
C ILE A 10 6.41 -4.62 1.31
N GLY A 11 5.65 -4.52 2.41
CA GLY A 11 6.21 -4.13 3.71
C GLY A 11 7.23 -5.14 4.25
N GLY A 12 6.91 -6.44 4.19
CA GLY A 12 7.81 -7.49 4.68
C GLY A 12 9.10 -7.60 3.87
N LEU A 13 9.01 -7.53 2.54
CA LEU A 13 10.18 -7.59 1.67
C LEU A 13 11.07 -6.35 1.81
N SER A 14 10.46 -5.15 1.89
CA SER A 14 11.21 -3.92 2.13
C SER A 14 11.90 -3.92 3.50
N THR A 15 11.21 -4.41 4.53
CA THR A 15 11.78 -4.59 5.87
C THR A 15 12.95 -5.58 5.84
N THR A 16 12.78 -6.71 5.16
CA THR A 16 13.84 -7.71 5.00
C THR A 16 15.06 -7.12 4.35
N LEU A 17 14.90 -6.40 3.25
CA LEU A 17 16.01 -5.75 2.53
C LEU A 17 16.72 -4.71 3.39
N ALA A 18 15.96 -3.88 4.11
CA ALA A 18 16.54 -2.91 5.04
C ALA A 18 17.37 -3.58 6.15
N LEU A 19 16.81 -4.62 6.78
CA LEU A 19 17.51 -5.38 7.83
C LEU A 19 18.75 -6.09 7.30
N ARG A 20 18.69 -6.71 6.12
CA ARG A 20 19.85 -7.37 5.48
C ARG A 20 20.98 -6.38 5.19
N ARG A 21 20.66 -5.14 4.77
CA ARG A 21 21.68 -4.08 4.55
C ARG A 21 22.40 -3.68 5.83
N HIS A 22 21.75 -3.80 6.98
CA HIS A 22 22.37 -3.59 8.30
C HIS A 22 23.03 -4.85 8.88
N GLY A 23 23.11 -5.94 8.10
CA GLY A 23 23.83 -7.17 8.50
C GLY A 23 23.04 -8.11 9.41
N PHE A 24 21.74 -7.92 9.56
CA PHE A 24 20.89 -8.85 10.31
C PHE A 24 20.69 -10.16 9.54
N ASP A 25 20.57 -11.26 10.27
CA ASP A 25 20.14 -12.54 9.71
C ASP A 25 18.62 -12.59 9.67
N VAL A 26 18.01 -12.81 8.47
CA VAL A 26 16.57 -12.67 8.28
C VAL A 26 16.00 -13.90 7.61
N ASP A 27 15.01 -14.50 8.30
CA ASP A 27 14.09 -15.48 7.73
C ASP A 27 12.78 -14.81 7.36
N VAL A 28 12.19 -15.18 6.22
CA VAL A 28 10.87 -14.68 5.75
C VAL A 28 9.94 -15.87 5.57
N VAL A 29 8.72 -15.76 6.08
CA VAL A 29 7.67 -16.74 5.79
C VAL A 29 6.50 -16.07 5.08
N GLU A 30 5.98 -16.73 4.02
CA GLU A 30 4.81 -16.30 3.26
C GLU A 30 3.83 -17.48 3.17
N ARG A 31 2.58 -17.22 3.52
CA ARG A 31 1.53 -18.26 3.54
C ARG A 31 1.10 -18.74 2.16
N ASP A 32 1.19 -17.86 1.13
CA ASP A 32 0.87 -18.21 -0.24
C ASP A 32 2.02 -19.01 -0.86
N PRO A 33 1.84 -20.27 -1.24
CA PRO A 33 2.89 -21.07 -1.88
C PRO A 33 3.28 -20.54 -3.26
N ALA A 34 2.37 -19.86 -3.96
CA ALA A 34 2.66 -19.24 -5.25
C ALA A 34 3.39 -17.89 -5.10
N TRP A 35 3.42 -17.34 -3.89
CA TRP A 35 3.98 -16.03 -3.58
C TRP A 35 3.48 -14.93 -4.53
N GLY A 36 2.21 -15.04 -4.89
CA GLY A 36 1.58 -14.15 -5.85
C GLY A 36 1.09 -12.85 -5.21
N VAL A 37 1.02 -11.81 -6.01
CA VAL A 37 0.31 -10.58 -5.65
C VAL A 37 -0.79 -10.31 -6.64
N TYR A 38 -1.96 -10.03 -6.08
CA TYR A 38 -3.10 -9.59 -6.87
C TYR A 38 -3.06 -8.08 -7.06
N GLY A 39 -3.64 -7.64 -8.14
CA GLY A 39 -3.91 -6.24 -8.35
C GLY A 39 -3.36 -5.70 -9.63
N VAL A 40 -3.74 -4.49 -9.88
CA VAL A 40 -3.54 -3.76 -11.10
C VAL A 40 -2.24 -3.00 -10.99
N GLY A 41 -2.34 -1.79 -10.52
CA GLY A 41 -1.20 -0.90 -10.38
C GLY A 41 -0.96 -0.43 -8.96
N ILE A 42 0.14 0.25 -8.80
CA ILE A 42 0.53 0.95 -7.57
C ILE A 42 1.21 2.26 -7.94
N ILE A 43 0.84 3.31 -7.24
CA ILE A 43 1.51 4.61 -7.32
C ILE A 43 2.67 4.58 -6.33
N GLN A 44 3.83 5.04 -6.79
CA GLN A 44 5.02 5.28 -5.99
C GLN A 44 5.25 6.79 -5.93
N PRO A 45 4.68 7.51 -4.95
CA PRO A 45 4.93 8.93 -4.77
C PRO A 45 6.40 9.17 -4.39
N GLY A 46 6.84 10.42 -4.43
CA GLY A 46 8.25 10.79 -4.22
C GLY A 46 8.88 10.22 -2.95
N ASN A 47 8.12 10.13 -1.85
CA ASN A 47 8.61 9.52 -0.61
C ASN A 47 8.79 7.99 -0.73
N ALA A 48 7.95 7.29 -1.51
CA ALA A 48 8.16 5.88 -1.82
C ALA A 48 9.42 5.68 -2.66
N LEU A 49 9.63 6.54 -3.68
CA LEU A 49 10.84 6.50 -4.50
C LEU A 49 12.10 6.80 -3.68
N ARG A 50 12.06 7.78 -2.77
CA ARG A 50 13.15 8.06 -1.82
C ARG A 50 13.48 6.84 -0.95
N ALA A 51 12.46 6.17 -0.44
CA ALA A 51 12.61 4.98 0.37
C ALA A 51 13.19 3.80 -0.45
N LEU A 52 12.69 3.59 -1.66
CA LEU A 52 13.22 2.58 -2.59
C LEU A 52 14.66 2.90 -3.03
N ASP A 53 15.01 4.18 -3.17
CA ASP A 53 16.36 4.63 -3.51
C ASP A 53 17.36 4.24 -2.40
N SER A 54 16.99 4.45 -1.14
CA SER A 54 17.81 3.99 0.00
C SER A 54 17.99 2.47 0.04
N LEU A 55 17.07 1.71 -0.55
CA LEU A 55 17.17 0.27 -0.76
C LEU A 55 17.87 -0.11 -2.08
N GLY A 56 18.29 0.86 -2.92
CA GLY A 56 18.90 0.62 -4.22
C GLY A 56 17.95 0.03 -5.27
N LEU A 57 16.63 0.28 -5.14
CA LEU A 57 15.60 -0.30 -5.99
C LEU A 57 14.82 0.72 -6.83
N ALA A 58 15.00 2.03 -6.57
CA ALA A 58 14.22 3.07 -7.24
C ALA A 58 14.43 3.06 -8.75
N GLU A 59 15.67 2.91 -9.21
CA GLU A 59 16.01 2.90 -10.63
C GLU A 59 15.30 1.76 -11.38
N ALA A 60 15.35 0.54 -10.84
CA ALA A 60 14.65 -0.62 -11.42
C ALA A 60 13.12 -0.42 -11.45
N CYS A 61 12.55 0.24 -10.44
CA CYS A 61 11.12 0.58 -10.42
C CYS A 61 10.76 1.61 -11.48
N VAL A 62 11.59 2.65 -11.65
CA VAL A 62 11.36 3.72 -12.64
C VAL A 62 11.52 3.21 -14.07
N GLU A 63 12.54 2.40 -14.33
CA GLU A 63 12.75 1.78 -15.66
C GLU A 63 11.62 0.83 -16.07
N SER A 64 10.99 0.16 -15.08
CA SER A 64 9.88 -0.77 -15.31
C SER A 64 8.50 -0.11 -15.26
N GLY A 65 8.42 1.17 -14.90
CA GLY A 65 7.19 1.92 -14.68
C GLY A 65 6.95 3.06 -15.65
N ALA A 66 6.09 3.97 -15.24
CA ALA A 66 5.86 5.24 -15.91
C ALA A 66 6.08 6.40 -14.93
N ALA A 67 6.92 7.36 -15.30
CA ALA A 67 7.06 8.59 -14.54
C ALA A 67 5.71 9.32 -14.43
N ILE A 68 5.38 9.78 -13.22
CA ILE A 68 4.19 10.57 -12.93
C ILE A 68 4.66 11.97 -12.56
N ARG A 69 4.24 12.97 -13.35
CA ARG A 69 4.68 14.37 -13.18
C ARG A 69 3.81 15.16 -12.21
N GLY A 70 2.59 14.67 -11.94
CA GLY A 70 1.63 15.39 -11.13
C GLY A 70 0.24 14.76 -11.17
N ASP A 71 -0.77 15.58 -10.92
CA ASP A 71 -2.17 15.23 -11.08
C ASP A 71 -2.96 16.32 -11.78
N ARG A 72 -4.01 15.91 -12.47
CA ARG A 72 -4.98 16.77 -13.15
C ARG A 72 -6.38 16.29 -12.78
N THR A 73 -7.25 17.24 -12.48
CA THR A 73 -8.60 16.93 -12.01
C THR A 73 -9.65 17.65 -12.85
N TRP A 74 -10.66 16.90 -13.27
CA TRP A 74 -11.81 17.38 -14.03
C TRP A 74 -13.12 17.03 -13.35
N LEU A 75 -14.18 17.72 -13.76
CA LEU A 75 -15.53 17.25 -13.51
C LEU A 75 -15.85 16.02 -14.40
N ALA A 76 -16.95 15.34 -14.10
CA ALA A 76 -17.39 14.15 -14.85
C ALA A 76 -17.68 14.41 -16.33
N ASP A 77 -17.85 15.68 -16.75
CA ASP A 77 -17.99 16.06 -18.16
C ASP A 77 -16.73 15.79 -19.00
N GLY A 78 -15.57 15.56 -18.35
CA GLY A 78 -14.29 15.32 -18.99
C GLY A 78 -13.65 16.53 -19.67
N GLU A 79 -14.27 17.70 -19.58
CA GLU A 79 -13.86 18.96 -20.22
C GLU A 79 -13.50 20.04 -19.20
N THR A 80 -14.28 20.16 -18.12
CA THR A 80 -14.09 21.17 -17.10
C THR A 80 -12.98 20.78 -16.12
N GLN A 81 -11.77 21.31 -16.37
CA GLN A 81 -10.63 21.10 -15.46
C GLN A 81 -10.75 22.00 -14.23
N ILE A 82 -10.67 21.41 -13.04
CA ILE A 82 -10.82 22.11 -11.76
C ILE A 82 -9.53 22.20 -10.96
N ALA A 83 -8.56 21.33 -11.21
CA ALA A 83 -7.23 21.40 -10.58
C ALA A 83 -6.12 20.86 -11.47
N ALA A 84 -4.91 21.35 -11.26
CA ALA A 84 -3.70 20.89 -11.92
C ALA A 84 -2.50 21.12 -10.99
N HIS A 85 -1.80 20.04 -10.63
CA HIS A 85 -0.63 20.13 -9.77
C HIS A 85 0.55 19.40 -10.40
N ASP A 86 1.67 20.08 -10.49
CA ASP A 86 2.95 19.48 -10.82
C ASP A 86 3.67 19.13 -9.51
N TRP A 87 4.15 17.91 -9.41
CA TRP A 87 4.82 17.45 -8.21
C TRP A 87 6.33 17.73 -8.29
N PRO A 88 6.96 18.23 -7.23
CA PRO A 88 8.40 18.32 -7.18
C PRO A 88 9.02 16.94 -6.90
N PRO A 89 10.16 16.61 -7.52
CA PRO A 89 10.89 15.40 -7.15
C PRO A 89 11.48 15.56 -5.74
N LEU A 90 11.38 14.51 -4.91
CA LEU A 90 12.01 14.49 -3.58
C LEU A 90 13.47 14.03 -3.63
N VAL A 91 13.85 13.34 -4.71
CA VAL A 91 15.21 12.88 -5.00
C VAL A 91 15.61 13.46 -6.37
N PRO A 92 16.72 14.21 -6.48
CA PRO A 92 17.02 14.99 -7.71
C PRO A 92 17.17 14.18 -9.00
N HIS A 93 17.57 12.90 -8.90
CA HIS A 93 17.79 12.03 -10.07
C HIS A 93 16.56 11.13 -10.39
N LEU A 94 15.48 11.22 -9.60
CA LEU A 94 14.27 10.43 -9.78
C LEU A 94 13.09 11.31 -10.22
N PRO A 95 12.08 10.75 -10.89
CA PRO A 95 10.85 11.48 -11.18
C PRO A 95 10.08 11.84 -9.90
N PRO A 96 9.14 12.79 -9.97
CA PRO A 96 8.29 13.16 -8.84
C PRO A 96 7.45 12.01 -8.28
N GLY A 97 7.02 11.10 -9.16
CA GLY A 97 6.31 9.88 -8.84
C GLY A 97 6.50 8.84 -9.95
N ASN A 98 6.05 7.63 -9.69
CA ASN A 98 6.11 6.53 -10.64
C ASN A 98 4.86 5.66 -10.52
N GLY A 99 4.37 5.14 -11.63
CA GLY A 99 3.30 4.16 -11.68
C GLY A 99 3.84 2.83 -12.19
N LEU A 100 3.53 1.76 -11.48
CA LEU A 100 4.07 0.43 -11.74
C LEU A 100 2.99 -0.62 -11.48
N THR A 101 3.02 -1.76 -12.18
CA THR A 101 2.13 -2.86 -11.82
C THR A 101 2.56 -3.47 -10.47
N ARG A 102 1.59 -3.88 -9.66
CA ARG A 102 1.91 -4.54 -8.37
C ARG A 102 2.74 -5.82 -8.57
N PRO A 103 2.46 -6.69 -9.56
CA PRO A 103 3.32 -7.84 -9.84
C PRO A 103 4.77 -7.45 -10.16
N LYS A 104 5.01 -6.38 -10.94
CA LYS A 104 6.38 -5.96 -11.26
C LYS A 104 7.13 -5.41 -10.04
N LEU A 105 6.48 -4.61 -9.19
CA LEU A 105 7.09 -4.18 -7.94
C LEU A 105 7.43 -5.39 -7.05
N HIS A 106 6.53 -6.35 -6.96
CA HIS A 106 6.76 -7.57 -6.18
C HIS A 106 7.92 -8.40 -6.74
N GLU A 107 8.03 -8.54 -8.06
CA GLU A 107 9.15 -9.21 -8.73
C GLU A 107 10.51 -8.55 -8.39
N ILE A 108 10.56 -7.21 -8.43
CA ILE A 108 11.77 -6.45 -8.05
C ILE A 108 12.14 -6.71 -6.58
N LEU A 109 11.16 -6.65 -5.69
CA LEU A 109 11.37 -6.87 -4.26
C LEU A 109 11.77 -8.33 -3.94
N THR A 110 11.10 -9.31 -4.54
CA THR A 110 11.38 -10.74 -4.30
C THR A 110 12.75 -11.12 -4.83
N SER A 111 13.09 -10.71 -6.06
CA SER A 111 14.40 -10.97 -6.65
C SER A 111 15.53 -10.39 -5.80
N SER A 112 15.36 -9.16 -5.33
CA SER A 112 16.34 -8.49 -4.47
C SER A 112 16.43 -9.15 -3.09
N THR A 113 15.30 -9.59 -2.53
CA THR A 113 15.28 -10.31 -1.24
C THR A 113 16.03 -11.63 -1.33
N LEU A 114 15.80 -12.43 -2.38
CA LEU A 114 16.52 -13.68 -2.59
C LEU A 114 18.01 -13.43 -2.80
N ALA A 115 18.39 -12.41 -3.57
CA ALA A 115 19.78 -12.02 -3.79
C ALA A 115 20.48 -11.52 -2.51
N SER A 116 19.72 -11.00 -1.52
CA SER A 116 20.28 -10.55 -0.24
C SER A 116 20.75 -11.68 0.69
N GLY A 117 20.40 -12.94 0.37
CA GLY A 117 20.68 -14.11 1.18
C GLY A 117 19.73 -14.28 2.38
N ALA A 118 18.55 -13.69 2.35
CA ALA A 118 17.49 -14.01 3.31
C ALA A 118 16.95 -15.43 3.06
N ASP A 119 16.61 -16.17 4.14
CA ASP A 119 15.97 -17.48 4.05
C ASP A 119 14.45 -17.29 3.85
N VAL A 120 13.93 -17.59 2.65
CA VAL A 120 12.52 -17.39 2.31
C VAL A 120 11.81 -18.72 2.16
N ARG A 121 10.70 -18.86 2.90
CA ARG A 121 9.85 -20.06 2.88
C ARG A 121 8.42 -19.65 2.49
N THR A 122 7.93 -20.16 1.38
CA THR A 122 6.56 -19.96 0.89
C THR A 122 5.66 -21.15 1.24
N GLY A 123 4.35 -20.93 1.29
CA GLY A 123 3.38 -21.94 1.76
C GLY A 123 3.41 -22.16 3.27
N VAL A 124 4.10 -21.30 4.02
CA VAL A 124 4.35 -21.47 5.46
C VAL A 124 3.99 -20.16 6.19
N THR A 125 3.39 -20.31 7.35
CA THR A 125 3.19 -19.21 8.30
C THR A 125 3.33 -19.74 9.73
N PHE A 126 3.25 -18.86 10.71
CA PHE A 126 3.28 -19.29 12.11
C PHE A 126 1.98 -20.00 12.51
N SER A 127 2.10 -21.00 13.38
CA SER A 127 0.99 -21.62 14.11
C SER A 127 0.97 -21.20 15.59
N GLU A 128 2.14 -20.88 16.16
CA GLU A 128 2.30 -20.42 17.54
C GLU A 128 3.48 -19.43 17.62
N ILE A 129 3.32 -18.38 18.41
CA ILE A 129 4.39 -17.44 18.78
C ILE A 129 4.46 -17.38 20.29
N ALA A 130 5.61 -17.71 20.89
CA ALA A 130 5.84 -17.75 22.32
C ALA A 130 7.01 -16.82 22.68
N PRO A 131 6.74 -15.53 23.05
CA PRO A 131 7.79 -14.60 23.42
C PRO A 131 8.35 -14.90 24.82
N SER A 132 9.65 -14.67 24.98
CA SER A 132 10.36 -14.60 26.27
C SER A 132 11.09 -13.26 26.38
N ASP A 133 11.84 -13.07 27.47
CA ASP A 133 12.56 -11.81 27.69
C ASP A 133 13.69 -11.58 26.69
N ASP A 134 14.35 -12.64 26.22
CA ASP A 134 15.55 -12.58 25.37
C ASP A 134 15.34 -13.11 23.93
N HIS A 135 14.25 -13.84 23.67
CA HIS A 135 13.96 -14.43 22.35
C HIS A 135 12.45 -14.65 22.11
N VAL A 136 12.11 -15.13 20.92
CA VAL A 136 10.76 -15.57 20.55
C VAL A 136 10.88 -16.98 19.95
N ASP A 137 10.25 -17.96 20.57
CA ASP A 137 10.09 -19.28 19.96
C ASP A 137 8.86 -19.26 19.04
N VAL A 138 9.04 -19.74 17.81
CA VAL A 138 7.99 -19.77 16.77
C VAL A 138 7.81 -21.18 16.25
N ALA A 139 6.57 -21.67 16.30
CA ALA A 139 6.15 -22.88 15.60
C ALA A 139 5.48 -22.49 14.28
N PHE A 140 5.75 -23.25 13.22
CA PHE A 140 5.23 -23.01 11.88
C PHE A 140 4.17 -24.05 11.48
N THR A 141 3.44 -23.77 10.41
CA THR A 141 2.38 -24.65 9.89
C THR A 141 2.90 -25.96 9.29
N ASP A 142 4.19 -26.07 9.02
CA ASP A 142 4.89 -27.29 8.58
C ASP A 142 5.57 -28.06 9.74
N GLU A 143 5.14 -27.78 10.98
CA GLU A 143 5.60 -28.40 12.22
C GLU A 143 7.05 -28.03 12.63
N GLU A 144 7.78 -27.26 11.83
CA GLU A 144 9.10 -26.78 12.22
C GLU A 144 9.00 -25.78 13.38
N ARG A 145 10.04 -25.72 14.22
CA ARG A 145 10.19 -24.74 15.31
C ARG A 145 11.54 -24.07 15.21
N ARG A 146 11.53 -22.74 15.31
CA ARG A 146 12.77 -21.94 15.30
C ARG A 146 12.72 -20.87 16.38
N ARG A 147 13.89 -20.40 16.77
CA ARG A 147 14.07 -19.31 17.73
C ARG A 147 14.61 -18.07 17.01
N TYR A 148 14.06 -16.90 17.41
CA TYR A 148 14.42 -15.60 16.86
C TYR A 148 14.65 -14.58 17.96
N ASP A 149 15.51 -13.60 17.70
CA ASP A 149 15.72 -12.46 18.57
C ASP A 149 14.59 -11.42 18.46
N LEU A 150 13.91 -11.38 17.29
CA LEU A 150 12.83 -10.46 16.96
C LEU A 150 11.88 -11.10 15.95
N VAL A 151 10.60 -10.82 16.06
CA VAL A 151 9.56 -11.15 15.07
C VAL A 151 8.91 -9.88 14.55
N VAL A 152 8.82 -9.73 13.24
CA VAL A 152 8.16 -8.63 12.54
C VAL A 152 6.89 -9.15 11.88
N GLY A 153 5.74 -8.65 12.30
CA GLY A 153 4.44 -8.89 11.67
C GLY A 153 4.22 -7.91 10.51
N ALA A 154 4.37 -8.43 9.29
CA ALA A 154 4.16 -7.72 8.02
C ALA A 154 3.06 -8.40 7.19
N ASP A 155 2.11 -9.06 7.85
CA ASP A 155 1.10 -9.95 7.30
C ASP A 155 -0.19 -9.23 6.85
N GLY A 156 -0.08 -7.91 6.65
CA GLY A 156 -1.04 -7.08 5.95
C GLY A 156 -2.27 -6.70 6.78
N LEU A 157 -3.29 -6.18 6.10
CA LEU A 157 -4.46 -5.56 6.71
C LEU A 157 -5.20 -6.49 7.69
N TYR A 158 -5.27 -7.79 7.39
CA TYR A 158 -5.92 -8.80 8.24
C TYR A 158 -4.92 -9.59 9.10
N SER A 159 -3.91 -8.89 9.62
CA SER A 159 -2.78 -9.43 10.37
C SER A 159 -3.20 -10.34 11.52
N LYS A 160 -2.68 -11.56 11.50
CA LYS A 160 -2.78 -12.52 12.60
C LYS A 160 -1.76 -12.25 13.70
N VAL A 161 -0.62 -11.64 13.36
CA VAL A 161 0.34 -11.18 14.36
C VAL A 161 -0.26 -10.07 15.21
N ARG A 162 -0.99 -9.11 14.59
CA ARG A 162 -1.75 -8.08 15.34
C ARG A 162 -2.80 -8.71 16.26
N GLU A 163 -3.56 -9.67 15.76
CA GLU A 163 -4.57 -10.38 16.55
C GLU A 163 -3.93 -11.10 17.75
N HIS A 164 -2.76 -11.73 17.55
CA HIS A 164 -1.98 -12.35 18.63
C HIS A 164 -1.54 -11.34 19.69
N LEU A 165 -1.07 -10.16 19.28
CA LEU A 165 -0.55 -9.14 20.20
C LEU A 165 -1.65 -8.39 20.96
N PHE A 166 -2.72 -8.03 20.26
CA PHE A 166 -3.69 -7.04 20.75
C PHE A 166 -5.12 -7.58 20.87
N GLY A 167 -5.33 -8.84 20.47
CA GLY A 167 -6.63 -9.49 20.50
C GLY A 167 -7.46 -9.26 19.22
N PRO A 168 -8.58 -9.99 19.08
CA PRO A 168 -9.38 -10.04 17.84
C PRO A 168 -10.24 -8.79 17.60
N ASP A 169 -10.41 -7.94 18.60
CA ASP A 169 -11.26 -6.75 18.49
C ASP A 169 -10.59 -5.61 17.71
N LEU A 170 -9.26 -5.59 17.69
CA LEU A 170 -8.48 -4.62 16.92
C LEU A 170 -8.38 -5.09 15.45
N LYS A 171 -9.36 -4.73 14.65
CA LYS A 171 -9.52 -5.16 13.26
C LYS A 171 -9.79 -3.98 12.32
N PRO A 172 -9.53 -4.13 11.02
CA PRO A 172 -9.84 -3.12 10.02
C PRO A 172 -11.32 -2.72 10.04
N ARG A 173 -11.57 -1.45 9.76
CA ARG A 173 -12.91 -0.89 9.69
C ARG A 173 -13.25 -0.58 8.24
N TYR A 174 -14.39 -1.07 7.78
CA TYR A 174 -14.95 -0.71 6.49
C TYR A 174 -15.40 0.76 6.49
N THR A 175 -15.00 1.51 5.45
CA THR A 175 -15.23 2.95 5.35
C THR A 175 -16.54 3.34 4.67
N GLY A 176 -17.26 2.37 4.11
CA GLY A 176 -18.49 2.62 3.34
C GLY A 176 -18.26 2.69 1.82
N GLN A 177 -17.02 2.63 1.36
CA GLN A 177 -16.68 2.74 -0.06
C GLN A 177 -16.05 1.44 -0.60
N VAL A 178 -16.12 1.29 -1.92
CA VAL A 178 -15.40 0.26 -2.68
C VAL A 178 -14.53 0.91 -3.74
N CYS A 179 -13.49 0.19 -4.15
CA CYS A 179 -12.63 0.61 -5.23
C CYS A 179 -12.60 -0.44 -6.34
N TRP A 180 -12.99 -0.03 -7.53
CA TRP A 180 -12.88 -0.79 -8.78
C TRP A 180 -11.55 -0.46 -9.44
N ARG A 181 -10.92 -1.44 -10.09
CA ARG A 181 -9.71 -1.24 -10.89
C ARG A 181 -9.69 -2.20 -12.06
N TYR A 182 -9.14 -1.71 -13.20
CA TYR A 182 -8.96 -2.51 -14.41
C TYR A 182 -7.77 -1.97 -15.21
N ASN A 183 -6.96 -2.86 -15.78
CA ASN A 183 -5.85 -2.46 -16.65
C ASN A 183 -6.33 -2.21 -18.07
N LEU A 184 -5.82 -1.15 -18.70
CA LEU A 184 -6.13 -0.71 -20.05
C LEU A 184 -4.86 -0.30 -20.80
N PRO A 185 -4.88 -0.30 -22.14
CA PRO A 185 -3.84 0.39 -22.92
C PRO A 185 -3.75 1.86 -22.49
N ARG A 186 -2.54 2.37 -22.40
CA ARG A 186 -2.29 3.74 -21.96
C ARG A 186 -2.80 4.75 -22.99
N LEU A 187 -3.53 5.75 -22.51
CA LEU A 187 -3.94 6.89 -23.33
C LEU A 187 -2.72 7.73 -23.73
N GLU A 188 -2.76 8.28 -24.95
CA GLU A 188 -1.76 9.23 -25.42
C GLU A 188 -1.73 10.47 -24.53
N GLY A 189 -0.54 10.92 -24.14
CA GLY A 189 -0.36 12.10 -23.31
C GLY A 189 -0.66 11.87 -21.81
N LEU A 190 -0.96 10.66 -21.37
CA LEU A 190 -1.16 10.38 -19.93
C LEU A 190 0.20 10.31 -19.21
N GLU A 191 0.68 11.44 -18.72
CA GLU A 191 1.94 11.58 -17.98
C GLU A 191 1.72 11.98 -16.51
N GLU A 192 0.47 12.24 -16.12
CA GLU A 192 0.03 12.55 -14.77
C GLU A 192 -1.08 11.58 -14.33
N ILE A 193 -1.47 11.65 -13.08
CA ILE A 193 -2.72 11.02 -12.62
C ILE A 193 -3.88 11.90 -13.07
N TRP A 194 -4.81 11.33 -13.81
CA TRP A 194 -6.03 12.03 -14.19
C TRP A 194 -7.19 11.57 -13.32
N MET A 195 -7.90 12.52 -12.68
CA MET A 195 -9.05 12.27 -11.83
C MET A 195 -10.28 13.01 -12.36
N PHE A 196 -11.42 12.36 -12.32
CA PHE A 196 -12.72 12.86 -12.75
C PHE A 196 -13.71 12.72 -11.60
N PHE A 197 -14.29 13.83 -11.15
CA PHE A 197 -15.25 13.83 -10.06
C PHE A 197 -16.68 13.87 -10.59
N GLY A 198 -17.44 12.84 -10.27
CA GLY A 198 -18.86 12.72 -10.58
C GLY A 198 -19.74 12.86 -9.34
N PRO A 199 -21.07 12.81 -9.54
CA PRO A 199 -22.02 12.99 -8.45
C PRO A 199 -22.00 11.86 -7.40
N ASP A 200 -21.62 10.64 -7.80
CA ASP A 200 -21.70 9.45 -6.96
C ASP A 200 -20.31 8.80 -6.69
N GLY A 201 -19.23 9.50 -7.05
CA GLY A 201 -17.87 9.00 -6.87
C GLY A 201 -16.87 9.59 -7.84
N SER A 202 -15.68 9.01 -7.88
CA SER A 202 -14.59 9.46 -8.73
C SER A 202 -14.09 8.33 -9.64
N ALA A 203 -13.65 8.70 -10.86
CA ALA A 203 -12.90 7.84 -11.75
C ALA A 203 -11.51 8.43 -12.00
N GLY A 204 -10.51 7.61 -12.28
CA GLY A 204 -9.18 8.13 -12.55
C GLY A 204 -8.33 7.19 -13.37
N PHE A 205 -7.31 7.75 -14.02
CA PHE A 205 -6.30 7.03 -14.78
C PHE A 205 -4.94 7.19 -14.14
N VAL A 206 -4.21 6.11 -14.05
CA VAL A 206 -2.83 6.09 -13.56
C VAL A 206 -1.95 5.36 -14.56
N PRO A 207 -0.90 6.01 -15.10
CA PRO A 207 0.05 5.33 -15.97
C PRO A 207 0.87 4.30 -15.19
N LEU A 208 1.14 3.12 -15.80
CA LEU A 208 1.86 2.01 -15.14
C LEU A 208 3.15 1.58 -15.85
N GLY A 209 3.39 2.08 -17.02
CA GLY A 209 4.50 1.74 -17.88
C GLY A 209 4.32 2.43 -19.22
N GLN A 210 5.08 2.02 -20.25
CA GLN A 210 5.03 2.69 -21.55
C GLN A 210 3.65 2.54 -22.21
N ASP A 211 3.06 1.34 -22.17
CA ASP A 211 1.85 1.00 -22.89
C ASP A 211 0.67 0.62 -22.01
N LEU A 212 0.78 0.81 -20.70
CA LEU A 212 -0.23 0.38 -19.75
C LEU A 212 -0.65 1.51 -18.80
N MET A 213 -1.92 1.55 -18.50
CA MET A 213 -2.51 2.32 -17.40
C MET A 213 -3.51 1.46 -16.65
N TYR A 214 -3.98 1.91 -15.51
CA TYR A 214 -5.23 1.39 -14.95
C TYR A 214 -6.25 2.50 -14.79
N ILE A 215 -7.52 2.13 -14.95
CA ILE A 215 -8.65 2.93 -14.50
C ILE A 215 -9.02 2.49 -13.09
N LEU A 216 -9.30 3.46 -12.23
CA LEU A 216 -9.87 3.24 -10.90
C LEU A 216 -11.17 4.00 -10.76
N THR A 217 -12.06 3.48 -9.90
CA THR A 217 -13.27 4.19 -9.47
C THR A 217 -13.46 3.94 -7.99
N ILE A 218 -13.67 5.02 -7.23
CA ILE A 218 -14.03 4.96 -5.82
C ILE A 218 -15.46 5.44 -5.71
N GLU A 219 -16.31 4.63 -5.09
CA GLU A 219 -17.74 4.94 -4.94
C GLU A 219 -18.32 4.38 -3.64
N THR A 220 -19.46 4.95 -3.22
CA THR A 220 -20.33 4.31 -2.24
C THR A 220 -21.20 3.30 -2.99
N PRO A 221 -21.07 1.99 -2.71
CA PRO A 221 -21.77 0.97 -3.49
C PRO A 221 -23.27 0.95 -3.16
N ILE A 222 -24.09 0.58 -4.14
CA ILE A 222 -25.51 0.26 -3.89
C ILE A 222 -25.61 -1.00 -3.02
N PRO A 223 -26.68 -1.14 -2.20
CA PRO A 223 -26.83 -2.27 -1.27
C PRO A 223 -26.66 -3.66 -1.92
N GLU A 224 -27.16 -3.84 -3.14
CA GLU A 224 -27.20 -5.12 -3.85
C GLU A 224 -26.03 -5.32 -4.82
N TRP A 225 -24.94 -4.58 -4.69
CA TRP A 225 -23.85 -4.60 -5.66
C TRP A 225 -23.24 -6.00 -5.90
N ARG A 226 -23.15 -6.85 -4.86
CA ARG A 226 -22.63 -8.22 -4.99
C ARG A 226 -23.57 -9.10 -5.82
N ALA A 227 -24.86 -9.09 -5.52
CA ALA A 227 -25.85 -9.83 -6.29
C ALA A 227 -25.96 -9.33 -7.74
N THR A 228 -25.72 -8.04 -7.97
CA THR A 228 -25.67 -7.46 -9.30
C THR A 228 -24.49 -7.97 -10.10
N ILE A 229 -23.31 -8.08 -9.48
CA ILE A 229 -22.11 -8.66 -10.10
C ILE A 229 -22.32 -10.15 -10.42
N GLU A 230 -22.85 -10.93 -9.49
CA GLU A 230 -23.13 -12.36 -9.70
C GLU A 230 -24.07 -12.60 -10.88
N ARG A 231 -25.03 -11.71 -11.11
CA ARG A 231 -25.99 -11.82 -12.18
C ARG A 231 -25.48 -11.33 -13.53
N ASP A 232 -24.76 -10.21 -13.57
CA ASP A 232 -24.49 -9.45 -14.78
C ASP A 232 -23.00 -9.50 -15.20
N GLY A 233 -22.11 -9.97 -14.34
CA GLY A 233 -20.67 -9.94 -14.50
C GLY A 233 -20.02 -8.62 -14.02
N ALA A 234 -18.80 -8.71 -13.56
CA ALA A 234 -18.06 -7.58 -12.97
C ALA A 234 -17.77 -6.49 -14.00
N ALA A 235 -17.35 -6.86 -15.20
CA ALA A 235 -17.04 -5.92 -16.28
C ALA A 235 -18.26 -5.13 -16.73
N ALA A 236 -19.41 -5.79 -16.87
CA ALA A 236 -20.66 -5.12 -17.25
C ALA A 236 -21.13 -4.15 -16.15
N VAL A 237 -21.01 -4.55 -14.88
CA VAL A 237 -21.34 -3.66 -13.75
C VAL A 237 -20.38 -2.48 -13.73
N TYR A 238 -19.08 -2.70 -13.91
CA TYR A 238 -18.10 -1.62 -13.90
C TYR A 238 -18.35 -0.61 -15.02
N ARG A 239 -18.62 -1.06 -16.27
CA ARG A 239 -19.01 -0.14 -17.36
C ARG A 239 -20.19 0.75 -17.00
N ARG A 240 -21.26 0.19 -16.37
CA ARG A 240 -22.42 0.99 -15.93
C ARG A 240 -22.04 2.04 -14.89
N ARG A 241 -21.08 1.75 -14.00
CA ARG A 241 -20.57 2.73 -13.02
C ARG A 241 -19.84 3.89 -13.67
N LEU A 242 -19.28 3.67 -14.86
CA LEU A 242 -18.58 4.69 -15.63
C LEU A 242 -19.50 5.49 -16.58
N GLU A 243 -20.77 5.14 -16.72
CA GLU A 243 -21.72 5.88 -17.59
C GLU A 243 -21.86 7.38 -17.24
N PRO A 244 -21.80 7.81 -15.97
CA PRO A 244 -21.87 9.23 -15.64
C PRO A 244 -20.67 10.07 -16.09
N PHE A 245 -19.57 9.43 -16.49
CA PHE A 245 -18.34 10.10 -16.91
C PHE A 245 -18.24 10.19 -18.43
N ALA A 246 -17.93 11.39 -18.93
CA ALA A 246 -17.72 11.68 -20.35
C ALA A 246 -16.20 11.75 -20.69
N GLY A 247 -15.89 12.21 -21.91
CA GLY A 247 -14.53 12.41 -22.39
C GLY A 247 -13.68 11.13 -22.33
N PRO A 248 -12.43 11.21 -21.84
CA PRO A 248 -11.49 10.07 -21.84
C PRO A 248 -12.03 8.82 -21.13
N VAL A 249 -12.86 8.97 -20.09
CA VAL A 249 -13.46 7.84 -19.38
C VAL A 249 -14.47 7.10 -20.27
N ALA A 250 -15.30 7.83 -21.01
CA ALA A 250 -16.27 7.25 -21.93
C ALA A 250 -15.56 6.53 -23.11
N GLU A 251 -14.41 7.07 -23.59
CA GLU A 251 -13.64 6.50 -24.69
C GLU A 251 -13.06 5.11 -24.35
N VAL A 252 -12.69 4.86 -23.10
CA VAL A 252 -12.07 3.58 -22.68
C VAL A 252 -13.04 2.62 -22.02
N ARG A 253 -14.20 3.08 -21.58
CA ARG A 253 -15.18 2.30 -20.82
C ARG A 253 -15.54 0.97 -21.49
N ASP A 254 -15.78 0.96 -22.78
CA ASP A 254 -16.23 -0.23 -23.52
C ASP A 254 -15.11 -1.27 -23.73
N GLN A 255 -13.85 -0.93 -23.38
CA GLN A 255 -12.73 -1.85 -23.39
C GLN A 255 -12.68 -2.73 -22.12
N ILE A 256 -13.49 -2.44 -21.10
CA ILE A 256 -13.60 -3.26 -19.88
C ILE A 256 -14.52 -4.45 -20.20
N THR A 257 -13.94 -5.58 -20.57
CA THR A 257 -14.69 -6.74 -21.10
C THR A 257 -14.45 -8.04 -20.35
N ASP A 258 -13.38 -8.16 -19.58
CA ASP A 258 -12.97 -9.37 -18.86
C ASP A 258 -13.34 -9.26 -17.38
N ASP A 259 -14.29 -10.09 -16.95
CA ASP A 259 -14.76 -10.14 -15.56
C ASP A 259 -13.65 -10.53 -14.57
N ASP A 260 -12.75 -11.43 -14.96
CA ASP A 260 -11.67 -11.93 -14.09
C ASP A 260 -10.56 -10.89 -13.91
N ALA A 261 -10.43 -9.95 -14.86
CA ALA A 261 -9.47 -8.85 -14.78
C ALA A 261 -9.98 -7.66 -13.94
N VAL A 262 -11.28 -7.62 -13.62
CA VAL A 262 -11.84 -6.57 -12.74
C VAL A 262 -11.45 -6.84 -11.29
N VAL A 263 -10.74 -5.90 -10.71
CA VAL A 263 -10.40 -5.95 -9.28
C VAL A 263 -11.31 -5.02 -8.49
N LEU A 264 -12.21 -5.59 -7.71
CA LEU A 264 -13.10 -4.87 -6.79
C LEU A 264 -12.74 -5.20 -5.35
N ARG A 265 -12.53 -4.18 -4.53
CA ARG A 265 -12.22 -4.35 -3.10
C ARG A 265 -12.98 -3.33 -2.24
N PRO A 266 -13.50 -3.76 -1.08
CA PRO A 266 -13.94 -2.83 -0.05
C PRO A 266 -12.74 -1.98 0.39
N ILE A 267 -13.01 -0.72 0.73
CA ILE A 267 -12.00 0.17 1.31
C ILE A 267 -12.11 0.06 2.83
N GLU A 268 -11.02 -0.35 3.44
CA GLU A 268 -10.90 -0.51 4.88
C GLU A 268 -9.64 0.19 5.37
N ASN A 269 -9.64 0.62 6.62
CA ASN A 269 -8.48 1.21 7.27
C ASN A 269 -8.31 0.70 8.69
N ILE A 270 -7.12 0.89 9.21
CA ILE A 270 -6.78 0.66 10.61
C ILE A 270 -5.60 1.55 11.00
N ILE A 271 -5.61 2.02 12.22
CA ILE A 271 -4.43 2.51 12.93
C ILE A 271 -4.38 1.85 14.30
N VAL A 272 -3.35 1.07 14.53
CA VAL A 272 -3.10 0.42 15.83
C VAL A 272 -2.60 1.49 16.78
N PRO A 273 -3.16 1.64 18.00
CA PRO A 273 -2.61 2.53 19.01
C PRO A 273 -1.15 2.18 19.34
N ALA A 274 -0.33 3.19 19.56
CA ALA A 274 1.05 2.99 20.04
C ALA A 274 1.08 2.34 21.42
N PRO A 275 2.11 1.52 21.73
CA PRO A 275 3.21 1.10 20.83
C PRO A 275 2.79 -0.04 19.90
N TRP A 276 3.45 -0.15 18.72
CA TRP A 276 3.19 -1.20 17.73
C TRP A 276 3.92 -2.52 18.03
N HIS A 277 4.42 -2.68 19.24
CA HIS A 277 5.11 -3.90 19.66
C HIS A 277 4.69 -4.36 21.04
N ARG A 278 4.93 -5.63 21.33
CA ARG A 278 4.93 -6.21 22.68
C ARG A 278 6.15 -7.11 22.84
N GLY A 279 7.04 -6.72 23.76
CA GLY A 279 8.33 -7.40 23.91
C GLY A 279 9.11 -7.37 22.58
N ARG A 280 9.41 -8.55 22.06
CA ARG A 280 10.21 -8.75 20.83
C ARG A 280 9.37 -9.06 19.59
N ILE A 281 8.13 -8.59 19.54
CA ILE A 281 7.24 -8.75 18.38
C ILE A 281 6.73 -7.36 18.00
N VAL A 282 6.95 -6.93 16.75
CA VAL A 282 6.59 -5.60 16.22
C VAL A 282 5.76 -5.72 14.94
N LEU A 283 4.85 -4.77 14.71
CA LEU A 283 4.06 -4.65 13.48
C LEU A 283 4.63 -3.59 12.55
N VAL A 284 4.53 -3.81 11.23
CA VAL A 284 4.88 -2.85 10.18
C VAL A 284 3.81 -2.83 9.07
N GLY A 285 3.73 -1.72 8.35
CA GLY A 285 2.83 -1.56 7.21
C GLY A 285 1.35 -1.73 7.58
N ASP A 286 0.57 -2.33 6.68
CA ASP A 286 -0.89 -2.50 6.86
C ASP A 286 -1.25 -3.33 8.11
N ALA A 287 -0.32 -4.09 8.68
CA ALA A 287 -0.54 -4.77 9.95
C ALA A 287 -0.69 -3.78 11.12
N ALA A 288 -0.08 -2.60 11.03
CA ALA A 288 -0.13 -1.52 12.01
C ALA A 288 -1.01 -0.33 11.57
N HIS A 289 -0.96 0.06 10.28
CA HIS A 289 -1.56 1.32 9.80
C HIS A 289 -2.04 1.24 8.35
N GLY A 290 -2.97 0.33 8.07
CA GLY A 290 -3.61 0.23 6.76
C GLY A 290 -4.40 1.50 6.41
N ALA A 291 -3.97 2.22 5.36
CA ALA A 291 -4.59 3.45 4.89
C ALA A 291 -5.55 3.21 3.72
N THR A 292 -6.55 4.07 3.59
CA THR A 292 -7.41 4.12 2.38
C THR A 292 -6.61 4.62 1.17
N PRO A 293 -7.04 4.32 -0.07
CA PRO A 293 -6.26 4.64 -1.27
C PRO A 293 -6.27 6.12 -1.67
N HIS A 294 -7.08 6.97 -1.05
CA HIS A 294 -7.35 8.36 -1.47
C HIS A 294 -6.11 9.26 -1.58
N CYS A 295 -5.05 8.97 -0.80
CA CYS A 295 -3.78 9.70 -0.87
C CYS A 295 -2.61 8.88 -1.39
N GLY A 296 -2.82 7.62 -1.83
CA GLY A 296 -1.80 6.78 -2.45
C GLY A 296 -0.60 6.42 -1.57
N GLN A 297 -0.72 6.46 -0.24
CA GLN A 297 0.41 6.41 0.67
C GLN A 297 0.68 5.03 1.33
N GLY A 298 -0.25 4.08 1.29
CA GLY A 298 -0.14 2.85 2.08
C GLY A 298 1.18 2.09 1.87
N ALA A 299 1.56 1.81 0.62
CA ALA A 299 2.81 1.10 0.32
C ALA A 299 4.05 1.93 0.66
N ALA A 300 4.02 3.25 0.43
CA ALA A 300 5.12 4.14 0.78
C ALA A 300 5.44 4.08 2.27
N GLN A 301 4.42 4.13 3.12
CA GLN A 301 4.59 4.06 4.56
C GLN A 301 5.11 2.68 5.01
N ALA A 302 4.67 1.59 4.37
CA ALA A 302 5.18 0.25 4.67
C ALA A 302 6.66 0.08 4.29
N ILE A 303 7.13 0.70 3.20
CA ILE A 303 8.55 0.69 2.81
C ILE A 303 9.38 1.52 3.79
N GLU A 304 8.90 2.72 4.16
CA GLU A 304 9.54 3.58 5.15
C GLU A 304 9.68 2.90 6.51
N ASP A 305 8.67 2.13 6.94
CA ASP A 305 8.75 1.37 8.21
C ASP A 305 9.94 0.42 8.25
N GLY A 306 10.16 -0.31 7.17
CA GLY A 306 11.29 -1.24 7.09
C GLY A 306 12.63 -0.56 7.27
N ILE A 307 12.79 0.63 6.68
CA ILE A 307 14.01 1.42 6.78
C ILE A 307 14.21 1.92 8.21
N VAL A 308 13.18 2.57 8.78
CA VAL A 308 13.27 3.12 10.13
C VAL A 308 13.47 2.03 11.18
N LEU A 309 12.79 0.89 11.04
CA LEU A 309 12.98 -0.25 11.94
C LEU A 309 14.42 -0.77 11.89
N ALA A 310 14.99 -0.92 10.69
CA ALA A 310 16.36 -1.38 10.53
C ALA A 310 17.38 -0.39 11.09
N GLU A 311 17.17 0.91 10.89
CA GLU A 311 18.02 1.98 11.47
C GLU A 311 18.01 1.94 13.01
N GLU A 312 16.81 1.85 13.62
CA GLU A 312 16.71 1.83 15.10
C GLU A 312 17.32 0.55 15.69
N LEU A 313 17.10 -0.60 15.05
CA LEU A 313 17.69 -1.87 15.49
C LEU A 313 19.22 -1.94 15.29
N ALA A 314 19.79 -1.15 14.38
CA ALA A 314 21.23 -1.06 14.17
C ALA A 314 21.95 -0.22 15.24
N ARG A 315 21.21 0.47 16.10
CA ARG A 315 21.79 1.21 17.25
C ARG A 315 22.24 0.22 18.33
N ASP A 316 23.25 0.62 19.09
CA ASP A 316 23.73 -0.16 20.25
C ASP A 316 22.83 0.09 21.49
N VAL A 317 21.59 -0.37 21.41
CA VAL A 317 20.58 -0.23 22.47
C VAL A 317 19.79 -1.54 22.62
N PRO A 318 19.10 -1.77 23.75
CA PRO A 318 18.18 -2.91 23.88
C PRO A 318 17.11 -2.94 22.79
N VAL A 319 16.73 -4.13 22.32
CA VAL A 319 15.73 -4.30 21.24
C VAL A 319 14.42 -3.56 21.55
N THR A 320 13.92 -3.63 22.78
CA THR A 320 12.67 -2.96 23.16
C THR A 320 12.80 -1.44 23.09
N GLU A 321 13.95 -0.85 23.43
CA GLU A 321 14.20 0.58 23.25
C GLU A 321 14.26 0.98 21.78
N ALA A 322 14.87 0.16 20.91
CA ALA A 322 14.84 0.37 19.46
C ALA A 322 13.41 0.33 18.91
N LEU A 323 12.55 -0.58 19.40
CA LEU A 323 11.15 -0.68 18.99
C LEU A 323 10.28 0.49 19.49
N ASP A 324 10.57 1.00 20.68
CA ASP A 324 9.95 2.24 21.19
C ASP A 324 10.32 3.44 20.32
N ALA A 325 11.61 3.56 19.95
CA ALA A 325 12.10 4.62 19.08
C ALA A 325 11.52 4.50 17.65
N PHE A 326 11.43 3.29 17.09
CA PHE A 326 10.75 3.04 15.83
C PHE A 326 9.29 3.54 15.87
N THR A 327 8.54 3.14 16.89
CA THR A 327 7.14 3.58 17.05
C THR A 327 7.05 5.10 17.18
N ALA A 328 7.92 5.72 17.96
CA ALA A 328 7.94 7.17 18.17
C ALA A 328 8.20 7.95 16.86
N ARG A 329 9.09 7.45 15.99
CA ARG A 329 9.36 8.06 14.68
C ARG A 329 8.21 7.89 13.70
N ARG A 330 7.46 6.78 13.76
CA ARG A 330 6.48 6.40 12.72
C ARG A 330 5.03 6.72 13.07
N TYR A 331 4.65 6.61 14.35
CA TYR A 331 3.24 6.62 14.75
C TYR A 331 2.49 7.86 14.30
N GLU A 332 2.95 9.06 14.67
CA GLU A 332 2.24 10.30 14.35
C GLU A 332 2.16 10.56 12.84
N ARG A 333 3.23 10.22 12.10
CA ARG A 333 3.26 10.33 10.65
C ARG A 333 2.22 9.40 10.00
N CYS A 334 2.23 8.13 10.36
CA CYS A 334 1.28 7.15 9.81
C CYS A 334 -0.16 7.47 10.24
N ARG A 335 -0.37 7.90 11.50
CA ARG A 335 -1.68 8.32 11.98
C ARG A 335 -2.24 9.48 11.16
N ALA A 336 -1.47 10.53 10.97
CA ALA A 336 -1.89 11.69 10.17
C ALA A 336 -2.25 11.29 8.72
N ILE A 337 -1.49 10.37 8.13
CA ILE A 337 -1.73 9.87 6.77
C ILE A 337 -3.02 9.01 6.70
N VAL A 338 -3.21 8.09 7.66
CA VAL A 338 -4.41 7.23 7.71
C VAL A 338 -5.66 8.07 7.93
N GLU A 339 -5.64 8.97 8.94
CA GLU A 339 -6.76 9.84 9.26
C GLU A 339 -7.07 10.82 8.13
N GLY A 340 -6.03 11.45 7.54
CA GLY A 340 -6.21 12.38 6.42
C GLY A 340 -6.77 11.69 5.17
N SER A 341 -6.28 10.49 4.83
CA SER A 341 -6.83 9.70 3.72
C SER A 341 -8.30 9.32 3.96
N GLU A 342 -8.66 8.97 5.19
CA GLU A 342 -10.04 8.68 5.56
C GLU A 342 -10.93 9.94 5.48
N MET A 343 -10.43 11.10 5.89
CA MET A 343 -11.17 12.36 5.80
C MET A 343 -11.52 12.71 4.35
N VAL A 344 -10.61 12.51 3.41
CA VAL A 344 -10.90 12.68 1.97
C VAL A 344 -12.04 11.74 1.54
N GLY A 345 -11.96 10.46 1.91
CA GLY A 345 -13.02 9.50 1.59
C GLY A 345 -14.37 9.81 2.24
N LYS A 346 -14.39 10.37 3.43
CA LYS A 346 -15.64 10.84 4.07
C LYS A 346 -16.25 12.01 3.32
N TRP A 347 -15.44 12.97 2.89
CA TRP A 347 -15.92 14.08 2.08
C TRP A 347 -16.47 13.61 0.73
N GLU A 348 -15.85 12.63 0.09
CA GLU A 348 -16.36 12.04 -1.16
C GLU A 348 -17.74 11.37 -0.99
N GLN A 349 -18.05 10.88 0.21
CA GLN A 349 -19.36 10.28 0.54
C GLN A 349 -20.40 11.31 0.95
N ASP A 350 -19.96 12.43 1.53
CA ASP A 350 -20.86 13.51 2.01
C ASP A 350 -20.16 14.87 1.86
N HIS A 351 -20.45 15.54 0.75
CA HIS A 351 -19.92 16.87 0.45
C HIS A 351 -20.43 17.97 1.39
N SER A 352 -21.40 17.71 2.27
CA SER A 352 -21.86 18.67 3.28
C SER A 352 -20.94 18.75 4.50
N LEU A 353 -20.01 17.82 4.65
CA LEU A 353 -19.03 17.84 5.74
C LEU A 353 -18.10 19.06 5.59
N PRO A 354 -17.73 19.72 6.70
CA PRO A 354 -16.83 20.86 6.69
C PRO A 354 -15.35 20.42 6.51
N ILE A 355 -15.08 19.67 5.46
CA ILE A 355 -13.76 19.15 5.09
C ILE A 355 -13.35 19.81 3.79
N ASP A 356 -12.18 20.41 3.76
CA ASP A 356 -11.51 20.82 2.54
C ASP A 356 -10.62 19.66 2.06
N PRO A 357 -11.01 18.95 0.98
CA PRO A 357 -10.28 17.76 0.53
C PRO A 357 -8.89 18.11 -0.01
N ASP A 358 -8.72 19.27 -0.63
CA ASP A 358 -7.44 19.68 -1.21
C ASP A 358 -6.46 20.10 -0.10
N ALA A 359 -6.91 20.87 0.88
CA ALA A 359 -6.10 21.18 2.06
C ALA A 359 -5.72 19.92 2.84
N THR A 360 -6.65 18.96 2.97
CA THR A 360 -6.40 17.68 3.64
C THR A 360 -5.38 16.84 2.87
N ARG A 361 -5.54 16.68 1.54
CA ARG A 361 -4.55 15.99 0.70
C ARG A 361 -3.18 16.63 0.78
N ASN A 362 -3.11 17.94 0.68
CA ASN A 362 -1.85 18.68 0.78
C ASN A 362 -1.17 18.45 2.13
N ALA A 363 -1.91 18.45 3.23
CA ALA A 363 -1.36 18.16 4.56
C ALA A 363 -0.77 16.73 4.63
N VAL A 364 -1.46 15.74 4.06
CA VAL A 364 -0.95 14.35 3.95
C VAL A 364 0.32 14.31 3.10
N ILE A 365 0.33 14.96 1.94
CA ILE A 365 1.49 15.00 1.04
C ILE A 365 2.68 15.69 1.72
N MET A 366 2.48 16.81 2.40
CA MET A 366 3.54 17.49 3.15
C MET A 366 4.12 16.62 4.25
N THR A 367 3.24 15.94 5.02
CA THR A 367 3.66 14.98 6.06
C THR A 367 4.50 13.84 5.44
N ALA A 368 4.04 13.27 4.33
CA ALA A 368 4.72 12.19 3.63
C ALA A 368 6.04 12.64 2.95
N SER A 369 6.15 13.88 2.54
CA SER A 369 7.35 14.42 1.89
C SER A 369 8.47 14.78 2.87
N ALA A 370 8.14 15.01 4.14
CA ALA A 370 9.13 15.29 5.17
C ALA A 370 10.14 14.14 5.31
N PRO A 371 11.38 14.36 5.78
CA PRO A 371 12.30 13.29 6.13
C PRO A 371 11.70 12.30 7.12
N ILE A 372 12.11 11.04 7.03
CA ILE A 372 11.68 9.95 7.93
C ILE A 372 12.63 9.79 9.11
#